data_ee10b664c8c855d05fe85b96278a51f5
#
_entry.id   ee10b664c8c855d05fe85b96278a51f5
#
_cell.length_a   1.000
_cell.length_b   1.000
_cell.length_c   1.000
_cell.angle_alpha   90.00
_cell.angle_beta   90.00
_cell.angle_gamma   90.00
#
_symmetry.space_group_name_H-M   'P 1'
#
loop_
_entity.id
_entity.type
_entity.pdbx_description
1 polymer ?
#
loop_
_entity_poly.entity_id
_entity_poly.type
_entity_poly.pdbx_seq_one_letter_code
_entity_poly.pdbx_strand_id
1 'polypeptide(L)'
;RLLSLSADGINYATSRQGPLIENCEIEFIGDDSVNLHGSPLRVVRREKESFLAVIGYRPSEYTELILPGDEVRLLAKENFAVLGTAKVRKVEIAEDVPGLDLKQVYMAAEIPDYITYRITVDGPLPEPGTLVDFPAINSPGFVIRNNYFHDHRARGLRIMAYCGLIENNRIERLESSAISIGPEYAYWQEGGWVNGVTVRNNRIESVDLGGSAYSRFGYSLGAICTFVRNEGGKAPFYPGNRNVVIENNRIGNCSLAGIYLLASDGATVRGNVISGVNWGNNPDIGGNYGIRYEKQPIGQFGSKDSTIENNEVKP
;
A
#
# COMPACT_ATOMS: atom_id res chain seq x y z
N ARG A 1 16.05 -18.72 16.19
CA ARG A 1 16.57 -18.65 14.81
C ARG A 1 17.09 -17.25 14.57
N LEU A 2 18.15 -17.12 13.79
CA LEU A 2 18.67 -15.83 13.34
C LEU A 2 17.81 -15.37 12.15
N LEU A 3 17.60 -14.04 12.04
CA LEU A 3 16.97 -13.47 10.84
C LEU A 3 17.93 -13.62 9.65
N SER A 4 17.37 -13.91 8.48
CA SER A 4 18.14 -13.88 7.23
C SER A 4 18.41 -12.45 6.77
N LEU A 5 17.43 -11.54 7.01
CA LEU A 5 17.50 -10.10 6.76
C LEU A 5 16.83 -9.34 7.91
N SER A 6 17.28 -8.12 8.18
CA SER A 6 16.69 -7.26 9.22
C SER A 6 15.51 -6.42 8.78
N ALA A 7 15.28 -6.29 7.48
CA ALA A 7 14.22 -5.52 6.83
C ALA A 7 13.51 -6.38 5.78
N ASP A 8 12.93 -5.75 4.74
CA ASP A 8 12.21 -6.43 3.66
C ASP A 8 13.11 -7.42 2.90
N GLY A 9 12.52 -8.54 2.47
CA GLY A 9 13.19 -9.49 1.59
C GLY A 9 13.48 -8.89 0.21
N ILE A 10 12.47 -8.28 -0.38
CA ILE A 10 12.56 -7.52 -1.62
C ILE A 10 11.83 -6.18 -1.42
N ASN A 11 12.58 -5.07 -1.43
CA ASN A 11 12.01 -3.73 -1.50
C ASN A 11 12.20 -3.21 -2.93
N TYR A 12 11.09 -3.02 -3.65
CA TYR A 12 11.10 -2.54 -5.03
C TYR A 12 10.30 -1.26 -5.12
N ALA A 13 11.01 -0.16 -5.22
CA ALA A 13 10.45 1.18 -5.11
C ALA A 13 10.57 1.97 -6.41
N THR A 14 9.55 2.74 -6.72
CA THR A 14 9.57 3.85 -7.68
C THR A 14 10.15 3.45 -9.04
N SER A 15 9.37 2.71 -9.82
CA SER A 15 9.76 2.25 -11.14
C SER A 15 8.60 2.37 -12.14
N ARG A 16 8.95 2.59 -13.39
CA ARG A 16 7.99 2.63 -14.51
C ARG A 16 7.53 1.24 -14.97
N GLN A 17 8.18 0.20 -14.51
CA GLN A 17 7.80 -1.19 -14.78
C GLN A 17 7.90 -2.01 -13.50
N GLY A 18 6.85 -2.74 -13.18
CA GLY A 18 6.84 -3.64 -12.04
C GLY A 18 7.74 -4.88 -12.27
N PRO A 19 8.22 -5.51 -11.19
CA PRO A 19 9.08 -6.68 -11.27
C PRO A 19 8.29 -7.94 -11.62
N LEU A 20 9.00 -8.93 -12.17
CA LEU A 20 8.62 -10.33 -12.16
C LEU A 20 9.36 -11.02 -11.01
N ILE A 21 8.60 -11.52 -10.02
CA ILE A 21 9.12 -12.31 -8.89
C ILE A 21 8.49 -13.69 -8.99
N GLU A 22 9.28 -14.68 -9.34
CA GLU A 22 8.75 -16.04 -9.51
C GLU A 22 9.73 -17.12 -9.04
N ASN A 23 9.18 -18.25 -8.59
CA ASN A 23 9.91 -19.43 -8.16
C ASN A 23 10.94 -19.16 -7.06
N CYS A 24 10.64 -18.21 -6.17
CA CYS A 24 11.47 -17.83 -5.03
C CYS A 24 10.95 -18.44 -3.74
N GLU A 25 11.84 -18.68 -2.80
CA GLU A 25 11.56 -18.98 -1.40
C GLU A 25 12.17 -17.90 -0.52
N ILE A 26 11.34 -17.26 0.33
CA ILE A 26 11.75 -16.17 1.24
C ILE A 26 11.28 -16.49 2.64
N GLU A 27 12.22 -16.59 3.59
CA GLU A 27 11.96 -16.95 4.98
C GLU A 27 12.85 -16.21 5.97
N PHE A 28 12.41 -16.15 7.24
CA PHE A 28 13.16 -15.63 8.38
C PHE A 28 13.63 -14.19 8.21
N ILE A 29 12.86 -13.36 7.57
CA ILE A 29 13.16 -11.94 7.40
C ILE A 29 12.54 -11.09 8.51
N GLY A 30 13.10 -9.89 8.70
CA GLY A 30 12.71 -8.99 9.78
C GLY A 30 11.48 -8.15 9.47
N ASP A 31 11.09 -8.02 8.20
CA ASP A 31 9.93 -7.24 7.76
C ASP A 31 9.17 -7.97 6.64
N ASP A 32 8.68 -7.31 5.59
CA ASP A 32 7.86 -7.91 4.54
C ASP A 32 8.67 -8.80 3.59
N SER A 33 8.10 -9.91 3.11
CA SER A 33 8.77 -10.70 2.07
C SER A 33 8.99 -9.86 0.81
N VAL A 34 7.96 -9.11 0.40
CA VAL A 34 8.02 -8.21 -0.74
C VAL A 34 7.28 -6.92 -0.40
N ASN A 35 7.95 -5.79 -0.57
CA ASN A 35 7.37 -4.46 -0.49
C ASN A 35 7.48 -3.78 -1.86
N LEU A 36 6.32 -3.52 -2.52
CA LEU A 36 6.23 -2.83 -3.80
C LEU A 36 5.54 -1.49 -3.63
N HIS A 37 6.22 -0.40 -3.99
CA HIS A 37 5.63 0.93 -3.81
C HIS A 37 6.13 1.98 -4.81
N GLY A 38 5.39 3.07 -4.94
CA GLY A 38 5.89 4.33 -5.45
C GLY A 38 6.35 5.22 -4.29
N SER A 39 6.72 6.45 -4.61
CA SER A 39 7.10 7.45 -3.62
C SER A 39 6.31 8.73 -3.89
N PRO A 40 5.30 9.02 -3.08
CA PRO A 40 4.60 10.30 -3.16
C PRO A 40 5.52 11.43 -2.69
N LEU A 41 5.29 12.61 -3.23
CA LEU A 41 6.02 13.81 -2.84
C LEU A 41 5.13 14.74 -2.00
N ARG A 42 5.70 15.39 -0.99
CA ARG A 42 5.01 16.41 -0.20
C ARG A 42 5.20 17.78 -0.85
N VAL A 43 4.12 18.44 -1.16
CA VAL A 43 4.14 19.81 -1.71
C VAL A 43 4.52 20.80 -0.62
N VAL A 44 5.55 21.60 -0.88
CA VAL A 44 6.07 22.59 0.08
C VAL A 44 5.83 24.03 -0.37
N ARG A 45 5.64 24.28 -1.66
CA ARG A 45 5.35 25.60 -2.20
C ARG A 45 4.59 25.51 -3.52
N ARG A 46 3.60 26.35 -3.68
CA ARG A 46 2.91 26.58 -4.97
C ARG A 46 3.53 27.78 -5.69
N GLU A 47 3.74 27.67 -6.97
CA GLU A 47 4.22 28.73 -7.87
C GLU A 47 3.14 29.02 -8.93
N LYS A 48 3.44 29.82 -9.95
CA LYS A 48 2.45 30.25 -10.95
C LYS A 48 1.97 29.09 -11.86
N GLU A 49 2.90 28.28 -12.36
CA GLU A 49 2.64 27.16 -13.28
C GLU A 49 3.29 25.84 -12.80
N SER A 50 3.88 25.87 -11.61
CA SER A 50 4.60 24.77 -11.01
C SER A 50 4.35 24.70 -9.53
N PHE A 51 4.89 23.68 -8.92
CA PHE A 51 4.97 23.56 -7.47
C PHE A 51 6.32 22.95 -7.07
N LEU A 52 6.74 23.24 -5.85
CA LEU A 52 7.88 22.59 -5.25
C LEU A 52 7.38 21.47 -4.36
N ALA A 53 7.97 20.28 -4.53
CA ALA A 53 7.66 19.12 -3.71
C ALA A 53 8.95 18.42 -3.29
N VAL A 54 8.90 17.77 -2.13
CA VAL A 54 10.05 17.08 -1.55
C VAL A 54 9.68 15.65 -1.18
N ILE A 55 10.69 14.78 -1.20
CA ILE A 55 10.64 13.50 -0.57
C ILE A 55 11.36 13.58 0.78
N GLY A 56 10.67 13.18 1.85
CA GLY A 56 11.20 13.29 3.20
C GLY A 56 11.94 12.06 3.71
N TYR A 57 11.79 10.94 3.05
CA TYR A 57 12.36 9.67 3.46
C TYR A 57 13.06 8.98 2.30
N ARG A 58 14.34 8.62 2.47
CA ARG A 58 15.16 8.01 1.41
C ARG A 58 15.13 8.82 0.10
N PRO A 59 15.73 10.02 0.08
CA PRO A 59 15.72 10.86 -1.11
C PRO A 59 16.33 10.11 -2.30
N SER A 60 15.60 10.13 -3.41
CA SER A 60 16.01 9.53 -4.67
C SER A 60 15.77 10.53 -5.80
N GLU A 61 16.61 10.50 -6.80
CA GLU A 61 16.44 11.37 -7.96
C GLU A 61 15.36 10.80 -8.91
N TYR A 62 14.32 11.59 -9.16
CA TYR A 62 13.17 11.20 -9.98
C TYR A 62 13.06 11.96 -11.31
N THR A 63 14.01 12.82 -11.62
CA THR A 63 13.97 13.63 -12.84
C THR A 63 13.96 12.81 -14.13
N GLU A 64 14.55 11.61 -14.10
CA GLU A 64 14.54 10.68 -15.21
C GLU A 64 13.36 9.69 -15.18
N LEU A 65 12.66 9.59 -14.06
CA LEU A 65 11.55 8.66 -13.88
C LEU A 65 10.20 9.29 -14.15
N ILE A 66 10.01 10.56 -13.76
CA ILE A 66 8.77 11.30 -14.02
C ILE A 66 8.94 12.04 -15.35
N LEU A 67 8.16 11.64 -16.35
CA LEU A 67 8.31 12.12 -17.71
C LEU A 67 7.21 13.12 -18.08
N PRO A 68 7.47 14.04 -19.05
CA PRO A 68 6.42 14.86 -19.63
C PRO A 68 5.26 14.02 -20.18
N GLY A 69 4.03 14.41 -19.83
CA GLY A 69 2.80 13.67 -20.15
C GLY A 69 2.33 12.71 -19.08
N ASP A 70 3.15 12.38 -18.09
CA ASP A 70 2.73 11.57 -16.95
C ASP A 70 1.60 12.26 -16.18
N GLU A 71 0.69 11.45 -15.64
CA GLU A 71 -0.32 11.92 -14.73
C GLU A 71 0.29 12.14 -13.35
N VAL A 72 -0.02 13.28 -12.74
CA VAL A 72 0.15 13.52 -11.32
C VAL A 72 -1.21 13.63 -10.66
N ARG A 73 -1.44 12.87 -9.59
CA ARG A 73 -2.65 12.94 -8.77
C ARG A 73 -2.41 13.86 -7.59
N LEU A 74 -3.35 14.77 -7.35
CA LEU A 74 -3.33 15.70 -6.23
C LEU A 74 -4.18 15.11 -5.12
N LEU A 75 -3.60 14.90 -3.94
CA LEU A 75 -4.25 14.19 -2.85
C LEU A 75 -4.66 15.14 -1.73
N ALA A 76 -5.88 14.99 -1.22
CA ALA A 76 -6.32 15.72 -0.05
C ALA A 76 -5.50 15.35 1.19
N LYS A 77 -5.22 16.33 2.05
CA LYS A 77 -4.40 16.13 3.25
C LYS A 77 -5.08 15.21 4.28
N GLU A 78 -6.40 15.33 4.44
CA GLU A 78 -7.13 14.70 5.53
C GLU A 78 -7.36 13.19 5.29
N ASN A 79 -7.59 12.81 4.05
CA ASN A 79 -8.06 11.47 3.70
C ASN A 79 -7.45 10.90 2.42
N PHE A 80 -6.48 11.60 1.81
CA PHE A 80 -5.81 11.25 0.56
C PHE A 80 -6.75 11.08 -0.65
N ALA A 81 -7.95 11.68 -0.58
CA ALA A 81 -8.85 11.70 -1.72
C ALA A 81 -8.16 12.36 -2.92
N VAL A 82 -8.36 11.79 -4.10
CA VAL A 82 -7.88 12.40 -5.35
C VAL A 82 -8.75 13.61 -5.65
N LEU A 83 -8.20 14.81 -5.43
CA LEU A 83 -8.88 16.09 -5.67
C LEU A 83 -8.90 16.46 -7.16
N GLY A 84 -7.96 15.93 -7.92
CA GLY A 84 -7.81 16.16 -9.34
C GLY A 84 -6.52 15.56 -9.85
N THR A 85 -6.35 15.64 -11.16
CA THR A 85 -5.15 15.22 -11.86
C THR A 85 -4.63 16.35 -12.74
N ALA A 86 -3.32 16.37 -12.96
CA ALA A 86 -2.66 17.25 -13.91
C ALA A 86 -1.69 16.43 -14.77
N LYS A 87 -1.20 17.02 -15.85
CA LYS A 87 -0.17 16.41 -16.68
C LYS A 87 1.18 17.09 -16.43
N VAL A 88 2.20 16.29 -16.19
CA VAL A 88 3.57 16.78 -16.03
C VAL A 88 4.06 17.37 -17.35
N ARG A 89 4.60 18.56 -17.31
CA ARG A 89 5.32 19.20 -18.43
C ARG A 89 6.84 19.09 -18.27
N LYS A 90 7.31 19.31 -17.04
CA LYS A 90 8.73 19.28 -16.71
C LYS A 90 8.93 18.93 -15.25
N VAL A 91 9.99 18.21 -14.97
CA VAL A 91 10.52 17.97 -13.60
C VAL A 91 12.00 18.39 -13.60
N GLU A 92 12.40 19.10 -12.57
CA GLU A 92 13.79 19.48 -12.36
C GLU A 92 14.12 19.54 -10.87
N ILE A 93 15.37 19.34 -10.53
CA ILE A 93 15.85 19.57 -9.17
C ILE A 93 15.88 21.08 -8.95
N ALA A 94 15.29 21.53 -7.85
CA ALA A 94 15.34 22.91 -7.42
C ALA A 94 16.42 23.06 -6.36
N GLU A 95 17.58 23.55 -6.77
CA GLU A 95 18.69 23.85 -5.86
C GLU A 95 18.44 25.15 -5.10
N ASP A 96 18.98 25.24 -3.89
CA ASP A 96 19.06 26.45 -3.08
C ASP A 96 17.76 27.27 -2.93
N VAL A 97 16.64 26.56 -2.65
CA VAL A 97 15.36 27.24 -2.43
C VAL A 97 15.26 27.77 -1.00
N PRO A 98 15.36 29.11 -0.80
CA PRO A 98 15.30 29.66 0.55
C PRO A 98 13.89 29.62 1.13
N GLY A 99 13.80 29.47 2.46
CA GLY A 99 12.54 29.61 3.21
C GLY A 99 11.51 28.53 2.95
N LEU A 100 11.94 27.29 2.69
CA LEU A 100 11.03 26.16 2.65
C LEU A 100 10.57 25.79 4.07
N ASP A 101 9.27 25.64 4.25
CA ASP A 101 8.72 25.06 5.48
C ASP A 101 8.71 23.53 5.36
N LEU A 102 9.74 22.91 5.91
CA LEU A 102 9.90 21.46 5.92
C LEU A 102 9.22 20.76 7.11
N LYS A 103 8.61 21.53 8.03
CA LYS A 103 7.94 20.94 9.22
C LYS A 103 6.77 20.03 8.86
N GLN A 104 6.23 20.19 7.64
CA GLN A 104 5.14 19.35 7.15
C GLN A 104 5.63 18.12 6.38
N VAL A 105 6.94 18.01 6.16
CA VAL A 105 7.53 16.84 5.48
C VAL A 105 7.96 15.86 6.55
N TYR A 106 7.37 14.69 6.53
CA TYR A 106 7.73 13.65 7.48
C TYR A 106 9.23 13.35 7.41
N MET A 107 9.91 13.38 8.55
CA MET A 107 11.36 13.18 8.73
C MET A 107 12.29 14.13 7.95
N ALA A 108 11.82 14.99 7.07
CA ALA A 108 12.72 15.87 6.31
C ALA A 108 13.48 16.87 7.20
N ALA A 109 12.93 17.25 8.34
CA ALA A 109 13.61 18.08 9.32
C ALA A 109 14.78 17.35 10.04
N GLU A 110 14.76 16.01 10.01
CA GLU A 110 15.76 15.16 10.65
C GLU A 110 16.74 14.56 9.62
N ILE A 111 16.41 14.64 8.32
CA ILE A 111 17.25 14.16 7.23
C ILE A 111 17.98 15.35 6.62
N PRO A 112 19.32 15.45 6.75
CA PRO A 112 20.09 16.55 6.19
C PRO A 112 20.03 16.59 4.66
N ASP A 113 19.76 15.45 4.02
CA ASP A 113 19.74 15.31 2.57
C ASP A 113 18.31 15.03 2.09
N TYR A 114 17.61 16.04 1.62
CA TYR A 114 16.35 15.91 0.90
C TYR A 114 16.49 16.52 -0.49
N ILE A 115 15.73 15.99 -1.45
CA ILE A 115 15.69 16.56 -2.79
C ILE A 115 14.39 17.34 -2.95
N THR A 116 14.52 18.58 -3.40
CA THR A 116 13.40 19.43 -3.79
C THR A 116 13.23 19.38 -5.30
N TYR A 117 12.03 19.02 -5.74
CA TYR A 117 11.65 19.00 -7.15
C TYR A 117 10.81 20.21 -7.47
N ARG A 118 11.08 20.88 -8.60
CA ARG A 118 10.13 21.78 -9.25
C ARG A 118 9.40 21.02 -10.32
N ILE A 119 8.08 20.94 -10.21
CA ILE A 119 7.22 20.19 -11.13
C ILE A 119 6.27 21.16 -11.81
N THR A 120 6.46 21.36 -13.10
CA THR A 120 5.58 22.16 -13.96
C THR A 120 4.52 21.26 -14.56
N VAL A 121 3.26 21.68 -14.50
CA VAL A 121 2.11 20.87 -14.94
C VAL A 121 1.13 21.65 -15.79
N ASP A 122 0.37 20.92 -16.59
CA ASP A 122 -0.86 21.39 -17.25
C ASP A 122 -2.05 20.89 -16.43
N GLY A 123 -2.74 21.80 -15.78
CA GLY A 123 -3.89 21.47 -14.95
C GLY A 123 -3.87 22.16 -13.58
N PRO A 124 -4.66 21.65 -12.62
CA PRO A 124 -4.71 22.21 -11.28
C PRO A 124 -3.37 22.07 -10.57
N LEU A 125 -3.05 23.03 -9.73
CA LEU A 125 -1.88 23.03 -8.87
C LEU A 125 -2.26 22.62 -7.44
N PRO A 126 -1.45 21.77 -6.78
CA PRO A 126 -1.69 21.35 -5.41
C PRO A 126 -1.40 22.49 -4.41
N GLU A 127 -2.03 22.42 -3.24
CA GLU A 127 -1.72 23.33 -2.15
C GLU A 127 -0.56 22.79 -1.29
N PRO A 128 0.24 23.68 -0.67
CA PRO A 128 1.29 23.27 0.25
C PRO A 128 0.77 22.39 1.39
N GLY A 129 1.53 21.36 1.76
CA GLY A 129 1.17 20.39 2.78
C GLY A 129 0.40 19.18 2.26
N THR A 130 -0.06 19.19 0.99
CA THR A 130 -0.69 18.02 0.35
C THR A 130 0.35 17.06 -0.21
N LEU A 131 -0.08 15.84 -0.53
CA LEU A 131 0.74 14.87 -1.26
C LEU A 131 0.36 14.86 -2.74
N VAL A 132 1.34 14.54 -3.56
CA VAL A 132 1.14 14.17 -4.96
C VAL A 132 1.77 12.82 -5.22
N ASP A 133 1.15 12.02 -6.08
CA ASP A 133 1.72 10.75 -6.54
C ASP A 133 1.60 10.60 -8.06
N PHE A 134 2.37 9.65 -8.60
CA PHE A 134 2.54 9.45 -10.03
C PHE A 134 2.28 7.98 -10.38
N PRO A 135 1.09 7.61 -10.87
CA PRO A 135 0.78 6.21 -11.22
C PRO A 135 1.80 5.54 -12.14
N ALA A 136 2.41 6.33 -13.04
CA ALA A 136 3.40 5.82 -13.99
C ALA A 136 4.67 5.26 -13.36
N ILE A 137 5.01 5.67 -12.13
CA ILE A 137 6.19 5.20 -11.41
C ILE A 137 5.84 4.40 -10.14
N ASN A 138 4.60 3.96 -10.00
CA ASN A 138 4.16 3.07 -8.93
C ASN A 138 4.30 1.59 -9.31
N SER A 139 5.41 1.22 -9.94
CA SER A 139 5.76 -0.16 -10.32
C SER A 139 4.63 -0.91 -11.05
N PRO A 140 4.03 -0.34 -12.11
CA PRO A 140 2.89 -0.95 -12.80
C PRO A 140 3.27 -2.22 -13.54
N GLY A 141 2.32 -3.16 -13.63
CA GLY A 141 2.50 -4.40 -14.39
C GLY A 141 3.34 -5.46 -13.69
N PHE A 142 3.45 -5.41 -12.37
CA PHE A 142 4.18 -6.42 -11.60
C PHE A 142 3.50 -7.80 -11.65
N VAL A 143 4.33 -8.85 -11.52
CA VAL A 143 3.88 -10.25 -11.42
C VAL A 143 4.63 -10.93 -10.28
N ILE A 144 3.89 -11.49 -9.31
CA ILE A 144 4.43 -12.28 -8.20
C ILE A 144 3.75 -13.64 -8.25
N ARG A 145 4.50 -14.68 -8.65
CA ARG A 145 3.89 -15.99 -8.87
C ARG A 145 4.80 -17.18 -8.51
N ASN A 146 4.16 -18.28 -8.12
CA ASN A 146 4.82 -19.55 -7.83
C ASN A 146 5.90 -19.45 -6.76
N ASN A 147 5.76 -18.53 -5.79
CA ASN A 147 6.71 -18.33 -4.71
C ASN A 147 6.25 -19.00 -3.42
N TYR A 148 7.18 -19.20 -2.50
CA TYR A 148 6.93 -19.63 -1.14
C TYR A 148 7.47 -18.60 -0.14
N PHE A 149 6.55 -17.94 0.58
CA PHE A 149 6.83 -16.93 1.60
C PHE A 149 6.41 -17.48 2.96
N HIS A 150 7.32 -17.53 3.95
CA HIS A 150 6.99 -18.16 5.21
C HIS A 150 7.91 -17.84 6.37
N ASP A 151 7.45 -18.18 7.58
CA ASP A 151 8.22 -18.15 8.83
C ASP A 151 8.87 -16.81 9.13
N HIS A 152 8.13 -15.71 9.04
CA HIS A 152 8.66 -14.40 9.40
C HIS A 152 7.63 -13.49 10.10
N ARG A 153 8.14 -12.35 10.56
CA ARG A 153 7.47 -11.49 11.51
C ARG A 153 6.38 -10.61 10.89
N ALA A 154 6.61 -10.06 9.70
CA ALA A 154 5.70 -9.08 9.13
C ALA A 154 4.75 -9.69 8.09
N ARG A 155 4.43 -8.93 7.06
CA ARG A 155 3.51 -9.37 6.00
C ARG A 155 4.24 -10.19 4.95
N GLY A 156 3.51 -11.06 4.27
CA GLY A 156 4.03 -11.70 3.06
C GLY A 156 4.30 -10.66 1.97
N LEU A 157 3.23 -10.03 1.50
CA LEU A 157 3.31 -9.04 0.43
C LEU A 157 2.69 -7.71 0.89
N ARG A 158 3.43 -6.62 0.78
CA ARG A 158 2.97 -5.25 0.93
C ARG A 158 2.91 -4.60 -0.44
N ILE A 159 1.72 -4.36 -0.95
CA ILE A 159 1.49 -3.95 -2.34
C ILE A 159 0.87 -2.55 -2.39
N MET A 160 1.66 -1.60 -2.83
CA MET A 160 1.27 -0.21 -3.06
C MET A 160 1.54 0.18 -4.51
N ALA A 161 1.49 -0.81 -5.40
CA ALA A 161 1.80 -0.72 -6.83
C ALA A 161 0.53 -0.74 -7.68
N TYR A 162 0.67 -0.38 -8.96
CA TYR A 162 -0.43 -0.16 -9.89
C TYR A 162 -0.48 -1.27 -10.93
N CYS A 163 -1.66 -1.85 -11.19
CA CYS A 163 -1.89 -2.95 -12.14
C CYS A 163 -0.93 -4.14 -11.97
N GLY A 164 -1.38 -5.21 -11.37
CA GLY A 164 -0.49 -6.35 -11.15
C GLY A 164 -1.20 -7.66 -10.85
N LEU A 165 -0.40 -8.72 -10.83
CA LEU A 165 -0.87 -10.09 -10.64
C LEU A 165 -0.09 -10.79 -9.53
N ILE A 166 -0.85 -11.39 -8.58
CA ILE A 166 -0.33 -12.21 -7.49
C ILE A 166 -1.02 -13.56 -7.60
N GLU A 167 -0.30 -14.59 -8.08
CA GLU A 167 -0.93 -15.87 -8.34
C GLU A 167 -0.09 -17.09 -7.96
N ASN A 168 -0.77 -18.15 -7.58
CA ASN A 168 -0.15 -19.47 -7.32
C ASN A 168 0.96 -19.44 -6.26
N ASN A 169 0.96 -18.47 -5.34
CA ASN A 169 1.93 -18.43 -4.25
C ASN A 169 1.44 -19.25 -3.06
N ARG A 170 2.39 -19.78 -2.32
CA ARG A 170 2.19 -20.34 -0.99
C ARG A 170 2.70 -19.37 0.05
N ILE A 171 1.83 -18.98 1.00
CA ILE A 171 2.16 -18.00 2.04
C ILE A 171 1.70 -18.55 3.38
N GLU A 172 2.62 -18.72 4.32
CA GLU A 172 2.25 -19.35 5.59
C GLU A 172 3.17 -18.99 6.76
N ARG A 173 2.63 -19.13 7.97
CA ARG A 173 3.33 -18.90 9.24
C ARG A 173 3.94 -17.51 9.35
N LEU A 174 3.06 -16.51 9.15
CA LEU A 174 3.39 -15.09 9.28
C LEU A 174 2.72 -14.49 10.52
N GLU A 175 3.40 -13.56 11.17
CA GLU A 175 2.79 -12.85 12.31
C GLU A 175 1.80 -11.77 11.88
N SER A 176 1.81 -11.35 10.61
CA SER A 176 0.88 -10.37 10.04
C SER A 176 0.17 -10.94 8.80
N SER A 177 -0.50 -10.08 8.01
CA SER A 177 -1.25 -10.50 6.81
C SER A 177 -0.38 -11.17 5.76
N ALA A 178 -0.97 -12.11 5.01
CA ALA A 178 -0.30 -12.66 3.83
C ALA A 178 -0.15 -11.60 2.74
N ILE A 179 -1.22 -10.84 2.45
CA ILE A 179 -1.23 -9.85 1.37
C ILE A 179 -1.97 -8.59 1.87
N SER A 180 -1.25 -7.48 1.96
CA SER A 180 -1.77 -6.15 2.32
C SER A 180 -1.63 -5.20 1.13
N ILE A 181 -2.74 -4.65 0.65
CA ILE A 181 -2.85 -3.86 -0.59
C ILE A 181 -3.31 -2.44 -0.26
N GLY A 182 -2.63 -1.42 -0.77
CA GLY A 182 -3.01 -0.02 -0.60
C GLY A 182 -1.90 0.84 0.01
N PRO A 183 -2.00 2.18 -0.10
CA PRO A 183 -0.90 3.09 0.19
C PRO A 183 -0.59 3.23 1.68
N GLU A 184 0.64 3.60 1.97
CA GLU A 184 1.11 4.10 3.26
C GLU A 184 1.56 5.56 3.12
N TYR A 185 0.64 6.43 2.84
CA TYR A 185 0.90 7.86 2.66
C TYR A 185 1.28 8.59 3.96
N ALA A 186 0.84 8.04 5.11
CA ALA A 186 0.90 8.76 6.38
C ALA A 186 2.29 8.81 7.00
N TYR A 187 2.92 7.66 7.20
CA TYR A 187 4.17 7.56 7.95
C TYR A 187 5.38 7.36 7.05
N TRP A 188 5.38 6.29 6.24
CA TRP A 188 6.52 5.97 5.41
C TRP A 188 6.56 6.74 4.09
N GLN A 189 5.45 7.38 3.72
CA GLN A 189 5.28 8.03 2.42
C GLN A 189 5.62 7.07 1.26
N GLU A 190 5.19 5.85 1.41
CA GLU A 190 5.25 4.81 0.39
C GLU A 190 3.88 4.68 -0.25
N GLY A 191 3.82 4.62 -1.57
CA GLY A 191 2.49 4.52 -2.06
C GLY A 191 2.27 4.67 -3.54
N GLY A 192 1.11 4.51 -3.75
CA GLY A 192 0.05 4.92 -4.63
C GLY A 192 -1.24 4.18 -4.32
N TRP A 193 -2.36 4.88 -4.47
CA TRP A 193 -3.64 4.20 -4.55
C TRP A 193 -3.57 3.14 -5.64
N VAL A 194 -3.87 1.90 -5.28
CA VAL A 194 -3.81 0.78 -6.23
C VAL A 194 -5.02 0.79 -7.16
N ASN A 195 -4.81 0.25 -8.37
CA ASN A 195 -5.89 0.03 -9.32
C ASN A 195 -5.54 -1.18 -10.20
N GLY A 196 -6.47 -2.13 -10.32
CA GLY A 196 -6.32 -3.28 -11.21
C GLY A 196 -5.34 -4.34 -10.70
N VAL A 197 -5.32 -4.62 -9.39
CA VAL A 197 -4.54 -5.72 -8.80
C VAL A 197 -5.39 -6.97 -8.71
N THR A 198 -4.89 -8.08 -9.24
CA THR A 198 -5.52 -9.40 -9.16
C THR A 198 -4.74 -10.32 -8.25
N VAL A 199 -5.43 -10.92 -7.27
CA VAL A 199 -4.91 -11.92 -6.32
C VAL A 199 -5.67 -13.22 -6.53
N ARG A 200 -5.02 -14.25 -7.09
CA ARG A 200 -5.72 -15.48 -7.43
C ARG A 200 -4.93 -16.77 -7.20
N ASN A 201 -5.66 -17.84 -6.93
CA ASN A 201 -5.11 -19.19 -6.81
C ASN A 201 -3.97 -19.32 -5.77
N ASN A 202 -3.88 -18.42 -4.80
CA ASN A 202 -2.88 -18.51 -3.75
C ASN A 202 -3.36 -19.46 -2.64
N ARG A 203 -2.41 -20.12 -1.99
CA ARG A 203 -2.63 -20.88 -0.76
C ARG A 203 -2.05 -20.12 0.41
N ILE A 204 -2.90 -19.74 1.34
CA ILE A 204 -2.57 -18.95 2.52
C ILE A 204 -2.96 -19.74 3.76
N GLU A 205 -2.03 -19.91 4.70
CA GLU A 205 -2.25 -20.74 5.88
C GLU A 205 -1.48 -20.19 7.08
N SER A 206 -2.14 -20.08 8.24
CA SER A 206 -1.50 -19.70 9.49
C SER A 206 -0.85 -18.30 9.41
N VAL A 207 -1.67 -17.28 9.20
CA VAL A 207 -1.21 -15.88 9.12
C VAL A 207 -1.94 -15.00 10.14
N ASP A 208 -1.47 -13.77 10.33
CA ASP A 208 -1.88 -12.86 11.40
C ASP A 208 -1.68 -13.48 12.81
N LEU A 209 -0.65 -14.29 12.99
CA LEU A 209 -0.38 -15.02 14.24
C LEU A 209 0.10 -14.13 15.38
N GLY A 210 0.61 -12.95 15.08
CA GLY A 210 1.09 -11.95 16.06
C GLY A 210 -0.01 -11.37 16.96
N GLY A 211 -1.26 -11.65 16.63
CA GLY A 211 -2.42 -11.27 17.44
C GLY A 211 -2.56 -9.77 17.64
N SER A 212 -3.00 -9.35 18.83
CA SER A 212 -3.29 -7.93 19.12
C SER A 212 -2.07 -7.01 19.08
N ALA A 213 -0.87 -7.50 19.31
CA ALA A 213 0.33 -6.69 19.27
C ALA A 213 0.64 -6.21 17.86
N TYR A 214 0.41 -7.06 16.86
CA TYR A 214 0.69 -6.77 15.45
C TYR A 214 -0.43 -5.99 14.79
N SER A 215 -1.67 -6.32 15.05
CA SER A 215 -2.80 -5.56 14.53
C SER A 215 -2.82 -4.10 15.01
N ARG A 216 -2.17 -3.82 16.14
CA ARG A 216 -2.00 -2.46 16.66
C ARG A 216 -1.07 -1.60 15.81
N PHE A 217 -0.09 -2.20 15.12
CA PHE A 217 0.90 -1.52 14.28
C PHE A 217 0.96 -2.08 12.85
N GLY A 218 0.28 -3.17 12.57
CA GLY A 218 0.63 -4.10 11.52
C GLY A 218 -0.11 -3.97 10.20
N TYR A 219 -0.78 -2.89 9.88
CA TYR A 219 -1.42 -2.73 8.56
C TYR A 219 -2.18 -3.96 8.07
N SER A 220 -2.81 -4.69 9.01
CA SER A 220 -3.57 -5.89 8.71
C SER A 220 -4.98 -5.81 9.27
N LEU A 221 -5.93 -6.31 8.50
CA LEU A 221 -7.32 -6.53 8.87
C LEU A 221 -7.78 -7.93 8.48
N GLY A 222 -6.91 -8.74 7.91
CA GLY A 222 -7.20 -10.08 7.44
C GLY A 222 -6.06 -10.69 6.64
N ALA A 223 -6.17 -11.97 6.31
CA ALA A 223 -5.15 -12.69 5.55
C ALA A 223 -4.86 -12.03 4.19
N ILE A 224 -5.90 -11.63 3.47
CA ILE A 224 -5.79 -10.71 2.32
C ILE A 224 -6.60 -9.46 2.67
N CYS A 225 -5.97 -8.29 2.65
CA CYS A 225 -6.71 -7.07 2.93
C CYS A 225 -6.29 -5.91 2.03
N THR A 226 -7.26 -5.03 1.72
CA THR A 226 -6.91 -3.67 1.34
C THR A 226 -6.76 -2.85 2.61
N PHE A 227 -5.78 -1.96 2.65
CA PHE A 227 -5.45 -1.20 3.85
C PHE A 227 -4.91 0.19 3.52
N VAL A 228 -5.36 1.16 4.30
CA VAL A 228 -4.86 2.55 4.28
C VAL A 228 -5.23 3.23 5.58
N ARG A 229 -4.38 4.14 6.05
CA ARG A 229 -4.66 5.03 7.17
C ARG A 229 -4.23 6.46 6.86
N ASN A 230 -4.91 7.44 7.43
CA ASN A 230 -4.53 8.84 7.33
C ASN A 230 -3.43 9.21 8.34
N GLU A 231 -2.96 10.45 8.33
CA GLU A 231 -1.91 10.95 9.24
C GLU A 231 -2.31 10.85 10.72
N GLY A 232 -3.60 10.84 11.03
CA GLY A 232 -4.11 10.58 12.39
C GLY A 232 -4.22 9.11 12.77
N GLY A 233 -3.72 8.20 11.92
CA GLY A 233 -3.76 6.75 12.13
C GLY A 233 -5.13 6.12 11.90
N LYS A 234 -6.11 6.86 11.38
CA LYS A 234 -7.47 6.38 11.14
C LYS A 234 -7.69 6.00 9.69
N ALA A 235 -8.63 5.09 9.46
CA ALA A 235 -9.08 4.75 8.12
C ALA A 235 -9.72 5.98 7.45
N PRO A 236 -9.29 6.38 6.26
CA PRO A 236 -9.94 7.46 5.53
C PRO A 236 -11.28 6.97 4.95
N PHE A 237 -12.26 7.87 4.91
CA PHE A 237 -13.54 7.62 4.26
C PHE A 237 -13.48 7.93 2.75
N TYR A 238 -12.42 7.50 2.09
CA TYR A 238 -12.24 7.63 0.65
C TYR A 238 -11.87 6.28 0.04
N PRO A 239 -12.69 5.71 -0.86
CA PRO A 239 -12.44 4.40 -1.45
C PRO A 239 -11.45 4.53 -2.63
N GLY A 240 -10.17 4.69 -2.31
CA GLY A 240 -9.12 4.95 -3.30
C GLY A 240 -8.49 3.69 -3.91
N ASN A 241 -8.59 2.53 -3.23
CA ASN A 241 -8.14 1.25 -3.80
C ASN A 241 -9.19 0.75 -4.79
N ARG A 242 -8.85 0.64 -6.08
CA ARG A 242 -9.82 0.39 -7.14
C ARG A 242 -9.59 -0.93 -7.87
N ASN A 243 -10.68 -1.55 -8.30
CA ASN A 243 -10.67 -2.71 -9.19
C ASN A 243 -9.74 -3.83 -8.69
N VAL A 244 -9.74 -4.09 -7.38
CA VAL A 244 -9.01 -5.21 -6.78
C VAL A 244 -9.83 -6.47 -6.95
N VAL A 245 -9.24 -7.51 -7.54
CA VAL A 245 -9.87 -8.82 -7.75
C VAL A 245 -9.20 -9.84 -6.85
N ILE A 246 -9.98 -10.52 -5.99
CA ILE A 246 -9.51 -11.57 -5.09
C ILE A 246 -10.31 -12.84 -5.41
N GLU A 247 -9.70 -13.79 -6.12
CA GLU A 247 -10.44 -14.93 -6.63
C GLU A 247 -9.72 -16.27 -6.47
N ASN A 248 -10.49 -17.31 -6.20
CA ASN A 248 -10.02 -18.71 -6.17
C ASN A 248 -8.86 -18.97 -5.21
N ASN A 249 -8.70 -18.17 -4.16
CA ASN A 249 -7.68 -18.39 -3.14
C ASN A 249 -8.19 -19.40 -2.09
N ARG A 250 -7.26 -20.12 -1.47
CA ARG A 250 -7.51 -20.97 -0.30
C ARG A 250 -6.89 -20.34 0.91
N ILE A 251 -7.70 -19.98 1.90
CA ILE A 251 -7.29 -19.24 3.09
C ILE A 251 -7.70 -20.06 4.32
N GLY A 252 -6.74 -20.36 5.18
CA GLY A 252 -6.96 -21.10 6.40
C GLY A 252 -6.20 -20.54 7.59
N ASN A 253 -6.74 -20.80 8.79
CA ASN A 253 -6.09 -20.53 10.07
C ASN A 253 -5.54 -19.10 10.22
N CYS A 254 -6.43 -18.10 10.15
CA CYS A 254 -6.09 -16.70 10.32
C CYS A 254 -6.76 -16.14 11.58
N SER A 255 -6.01 -15.41 12.42
CA SER A 255 -6.57 -14.81 13.63
C SER A 255 -7.57 -13.70 13.36
N LEU A 256 -7.51 -13.09 12.20
CA LEU A 256 -8.41 -12.06 11.68
C LEU A 256 -9.31 -12.60 10.57
N ALA A 257 -9.95 -11.73 9.81
CA ALA A 257 -10.76 -12.10 8.64
C ALA A 257 -9.92 -12.86 7.60
N GLY A 258 -10.56 -13.71 6.80
CA GLY A 258 -9.93 -14.27 5.63
C GLY A 258 -9.64 -13.18 4.57
N ILE A 259 -10.64 -12.35 4.31
CA ILE A 259 -10.52 -11.21 3.37
C ILE A 259 -11.15 -9.98 4.03
N TYR A 260 -10.49 -8.83 3.94
CA TYR A 260 -11.05 -7.57 4.44
C TYR A 260 -10.82 -6.42 3.44
N LEU A 261 -11.90 -5.76 3.04
CA LEU A 261 -11.85 -4.63 2.12
C LEU A 261 -11.97 -3.31 2.90
N LEU A 262 -10.89 -2.54 2.97
CA LEU A 262 -10.90 -1.19 3.53
C LEU A 262 -10.69 -0.17 2.42
N ALA A 263 -11.56 0.82 2.32
CA ALA A 263 -11.45 1.93 1.39
C ALA A 263 -11.28 1.48 -0.09
N SER A 264 -12.12 0.54 -0.52
CA SER A 264 -12.10 -0.03 -1.88
C SER A 264 -13.29 0.44 -2.72
N ASP A 265 -13.08 0.53 -4.03
CA ASP A 265 -14.09 0.87 -5.04
C ASP A 265 -14.05 -0.16 -6.17
N GLY A 266 -15.18 -0.82 -6.45
CA GLY A 266 -15.30 -1.81 -7.51
C GLY A 266 -14.49 -3.09 -7.26
N ALA A 267 -14.29 -3.49 -5.99
CA ALA A 267 -13.59 -4.73 -5.67
C ALA A 267 -14.45 -5.96 -6.01
N THR A 268 -13.81 -7.05 -6.45
CA THR A 268 -14.45 -8.34 -6.72
C THR A 268 -13.82 -9.42 -5.86
N VAL A 269 -14.64 -10.13 -5.06
CA VAL A 269 -14.21 -11.25 -4.20
C VAL A 269 -15.04 -12.47 -4.56
N ARG A 270 -14.44 -13.46 -5.23
CA ARG A 270 -15.20 -14.62 -5.71
C ARG A 270 -14.43 -15.94 -5.69
N GLY A 271 -15.16 -17.02 -5.52
CA GLY A 271 -14.63 -18.39 -5.64
C GLY A 271 -13.57 -18.75 -4.60
N ASN A 272 -13.39 -17.95 -3.53
CA ASN A 272 -12.42 -18.24 -2.50
C ASN A 272 -12.96 -19.29 -1.52
N VAL A 273 -12.08 -20.13 -0.99
CA VAL A 273 -12.37 -21.08 0.09
C VAL A 273 -11.70 -20.60 1.36
N ILE A 274 -12.50 -20.30 2.39
CA ILE A 274 -12.05 -19.69 3.64
C ILE A 274 -12.43 -20.59 4.81
N SER A 275 -11.49 -20.90 5.71
CA SER A 275 -11.71 -21.73 6.88
C SER A 275 -10.89 -21.32 8.08
N GLY A 276 -11.37 -21.59 9.31
CA GLY A 276 -10.62 -21.35 10.54
C GLY A 276 -10.14 -19.90 10.71
N VAL A 277 -10.99 -18.93 10.41
CA VAL A 277 -10.64 -17.50 10.52
C VAL A 277 -11.32 -16.83 11.72
N ASN A 278 -10.88 -15.61 12.08
CA ASN A 278 -11.42 -14.82 13.20
C ASN A 278 -11.31 -15.49 14.59
N TRP A 279 -10.39 -16.42 14.78
CA TRP A 279 -10.20 -17.08 16.09
C TRP A 279 -9.42 -16.19 17.09
N GLY A 280 -8.71 -15.17 16.61
CA GLY A 280 -7.96 -14.26 17.45
C GLY A 280 -8.85 -13.45 18.39
N ASN A 281 -8.38 -13.28 19.63
CA ASN A 281 -9.04 -12.42 20.59
C ASN A 281 -8.50 -11.00 20.50
N ASN A 282 -8.95 -10.25 19.50
CA ASN A 282 -8.54 -8.86 19.26
C ASN A 282 -9.76 -7.95 19.32
N PRO A 283 -10.19 -7.53 20.52
CA PRO A 283 -11.45 -6.77 20.67
C PRO A 283 -11.41 -5.38 20.09
N ASP A 284 -10.24 -4.83 19.78
CA ASP A 284 -10.10 -3.39 19.49
C ASP A 284 -9.41 -3.05 18.17
N ILE A 285 -9.30 -4.02 17.26
CA ILE A 285 -8.67 -3.78 15.95
C ILE A 285 -9.36 -2.64 15.20
N GLY A 286 -10.69 -2.57 15.28
CA GLY A 286 -11.47 -1.52 14.65
C GLY A 286 -11.28 -0.16 15.30
N GLY A 287 -11.22 -0.09 16.64
CA GLY A 287 -11.07 1.16 17.39
C GLY A 287 -9.77 1.88 17.09
N ASN A 288 -8.69 1.14 16.89
CA ASN A 288 -7.41 1.71 16.51
C ASN A 288 -7.47 2.50 15.19
N TYR A 289 -8.26 2.02 14.23
CA TYR A 289 -8.41 2.65 12.91
C TYR A 289 -9.68 3.50 12.78
N GLY A 290 -10.51 3.58 13.83
CA GLY A 290 -11.80 4.29 13.79
C GLY A 290 -12.83 3.60 12.91
N ILE A 291 -12.75 2.28 12.77
CA ILE A 291 -13.70 1.46 12.02
C ILE A 291 -14.47 0.54 12.95
N ARG A 292 -15.67 0.14 12.54
CA ARG A 292 -16.36 -0.98 13.16
C ARG A 292 -15.90 -2.27 12.48
N TYR A 293 -15.04 -3.01 13.19
CA TYR A 293 -14.57 -4.31 12.71
C TYR A 293 -15.54 -5.41 13.17
N GLU A 294 -16.23 -5.99 12.22
CA GLU A 294 -17.08 -7.15 12.47
C GLU A 294 -16.31 -8.43 12.15
N LYS A 295 -16.37 -9.42 13.03
CA LYS A 295 -15.71 -10.71 12.83
C LYS A 295 -16.45 -11.52 11.74
N GLN A 296 -16.29 -11.10 10.49
CA GLN A 296 -16.83 -11.79 9.32
C GLN A 296 -15.67 -12.45 8.56
N PRO A 297 -15.88 -13.65 7.96
CA PRO A 297 -14.87 -14.27 7.11
C PRO A 297 -14.44 -13.39 5.94
N ILE A 298 -15.39 -12.62 5.39
CA ILE A 298 -15.15 -11.57 4.41
C ILE A 298 -15.78 -10.29 4.95
N GLY A 299 -14.99 -9.33 5.34
CA GLY A 299 -15.44 -8.06 5.90
C GLY A 299 -15.15 -6.88 4.98
N GLN A 300 -15.83 -5.75 5.22
CA GLN A 300 -15.55 -4.51 4.51
C GLN A 300 -15.92 -3.28 5.33
N PHE A 301 -15.20 -2.18 5.10
CA PHE A 301 -15.49 -0.87 5.69
C PHE A 301 -15.04 0.26 4.77
N GLY A 302 -15.91 1.29 4.61
CA GLY A 302 -15.61 2.43 3.74
C GLY A 302 -15.41 2.06 2.27
N SER A 303 -15.89 0.90 1.86
CA SER A 303 -15.82 0.39 0.48
C SER A 303 -17.17 0.56 -0.21
N LYS A 304 -17.15 0.66 -1.54
CA LYS A 304 -18.34 0.78 -2.36
C LYS A 304 -18.24 -0.08 -3.62
N ASP A 305 -19.37 -0.35 -4.24
CA ASP A 305 -19.51 -1.04 -5.51
C ASP A 305 -18.75 -2.40 -5.56
N SER A 306 -18.62 -3.05 -4.39
CA SER A 306 -17.94 -4.35 -4.26
C SER A 306 -18.86 -5.50 -4.61
N THR A 307 -18.37 -6.48 -5.37
CA THR A 307 -19.06 -7.75 -5.66
C THR A 307 -18.44 -8.87 -4.83
N ILE A 308 -19.24 -9.52 -3.98
CA ILE A 308 -18.81 -10.64 -3.14
C ILE A 308 -19.73 -11.81 -3.44
N GLU A 309 -19.23 -12.84 -4.15
CA GLU A 309 -20.05 -13.94 -4.63
C GLU A 309 -19.30 -15.27 -4.69
N ASN A 310 -20.06 -16.37 -4.64
CA ASN A 310 -19.55 -17.72 -4.86
C ASN A 310 -18.33 -18.10 -3.99
N ASN A 311 -18.18 -17.52 -2.79
CA ASN A 311 -17.16 -17.89 -1.83
C ASN A 311 -17.67 -19.01 -0.91
N GLU A 312 -16.83 -19.98 -0.63
CA GLU A 312 -17.10 -21.06 0.30
C GLU A 312 -16.47 -20.75 1.66
N VAL A 313 -17.29 -20.67 2.71
CA VAL A 313 -16.82 -20.50 4.09
C VAL A 313 -17.05 -21.82 4.83
N LYS A 314 -15.98 -22.38 5.37
CA LYS A 314 -16.01 -23.61 6.18
C LYS A 314 -15.80 -23.29 7.65
N PRO A 315 -16.40 -24.06 8.55
CA PRO A 315 -16.15 -23.95 9.98
C PRO A 315 -14.67 -24.00 10.37
#